data_41441461210fe43b79641e6ef27dab39
#
_entry.id   41441461210fe43b79641e6ef27dab39
#
_cell.length_a   1.000
_cell.length_b   1.000
_cell.length_c   1.000
_cell.angle_alpha   90.00
_cell.angle_beta   90.00
_cell.angle_gamma   90.00
#
_symmetry.space_group_name_H-M   'P 1'
#
loop_
_entity.id
_entity.type
_entity.pdbx_description
1 polymer ?
#
loop_
_entity_poly.entity_id
_entity_poly.type
_entity_poly.pdbx_seq_one_letter_code
_entity_poly.pdbx_strand_id
1 'polypeptide(L)'
;MIYRQLPTEEYTDLMSRILYEDNHILVVNKRVGEIVQGDKTDDEPLTEKYKAFIAMRDSKPGQVFMGLPHRLDRPVSGVTILAKTSKAL
;
A
#
# COMPACT_ATOMS: atom_id res chain seq x y z
N MET A 1 8.43 -3.56 -16.20
CA MET A 1 7.52 -3.34 -15.08
C MET A 1 7.56 -1.90 -14.61
N ILE A 2 6.41 -1.35 -14.21
CA ILE A 2 6.30 0.03 -13.77
C ILE A 2 6.81 0.20 -12.34
N TYR A 3 6.61 -0.81 -11.51
CA TYR A 3 6.94 -0.74 -10.08
C TYR A 3 8.24 -1.48 -9.81
N ARG A 4 8.92 -1.09 -8.73
CA ARG A 4 10.15 -1.74 -8.34
C ARG A 4 9.90 -3.18 -7.88
N GLN A 5 10.91 -4.01 -8.01
CA GLN A 5 10.85 -5.37 -7.48
C GLN A 5 11.06 -5.33 -5.98
N LEU A 6 10.19 -6.01 -5.25
CA LEU A 6 10.31 -6.09 -3.80
C LEU A 6 11.26 -7.24 -3.42
N PRO A 7 12.24 -6.99 -2.53
CA PRO A 7 12.98 -8.10 -1.94
C PRO A 7 12.03 -9.04 -1.21
N THR A 8 12.42 -10.30 -1.09
CA THR A 8 11.58 -11.33 -0.47
C THR A 8 11.13 -10.94 0.94
N GLU A 9 12.04 -10.37 1.73
CA GLU A 9 11.73 -9.98 3.11
C GLU A 9 10.69 -8.86 3.15
N GLU A 10 10.82 -7.89 2.25
CA GLU A 10 9.85 -6.79 2.20
C GLU A 10 8.49 -7.29 1.71
N TYR A 11 8.48 -8.15 0.70
CA TYR A 11 7.25 -8.75 0.20
C TYR A 11 6.52 -9.51 1.31
N THR A 12 7.25 -10.34 2.05
CA THR A 12 6.70 -11.11 3.15
C THR A 12 6.17 -10.21 4.26
N ASP A 13 6.91 -9.14 4.58
CA ASP A 13 6.49 -8.19 5.60
C ASP A 13 5.19 -7.49 5.21
N LEU A 14 5.11 -6.99 3.98
CA LEU A 14 3.90 -6.32 3.51
C LEU A 14 2.71 -7.27 3.51
N MET A 15 2.93 -8.53 3.10
CA MET A 15 1.88 -9.53 3.12
C MET A 15 1.37 -9.78 4.54
N SER A 16 2.27 -9.87 5.51
CA SER A 16 1.91 -10.15 6.90
C SER A 16 1.10 -9.03 7.55
N ARG A 17 1.16 -7.82 7.00
CA ARG A 17 0.48 -6.66 7.54
C ARG A 17 -0.93 -6.47 6.98
N ILE A 18 -1.35 -7.31 6.04
CA ILE A 18 -2.70 -7.26 5.48
C ILE A 18 -3.66 -7.87 6.49
N LEU A 19 -4.62 -7.07 6.93
CA LEU A 19 -5.63 -7.50 7.90
C LEU A 19 -6.88 -8.01 7.20
N TYR A 20 -7.18 -7.46 6.01
CA TYR A 20 -8.33 -7.84 5.22
C TYR A 20 -8.12 -7.38 3.78
N GLU A 21 -8.63 -8.15 2.83
CA GLU A 21 -8.56 -7.77 1.42
C GLU A 21 -9.73 -8.39 0.67
N ASP A 22 -10.35 -7.60 -0.22
CA ASP A 22 -11.30 -8.09 -1.20
C ASP A 22 -11.03 -7.40 -2.53
N ASN A 23 -12.01 -7.41 -3.45
CA ASN A 23 -11.83 -6.80 -4.77
C ASN A 23 -11.77 -5.28 -4.74
N HIS A 24 -12.22 -4.67 -3.64
CA HIS A 24 -12.40 -3.22 -3.57
C HIS A 24 -11.47 -2.54 -2.57
N ILE A 25 -11.16 -3.20 -1.46
CA ILE A 25 -10.35 -2.58 -0.41
C ILE A 25 -9.22 -3.51 0.05
N LEU A 26 -8.19 -2.86 0.57
CA LEU A 26 -7.07 -3.52 1.21
C LEU A 26 -6.89 -2.85 2.57
N VAL A 27 -6.98 -3.62 3.65
CA VAL A 27 -6.84 -3.09 5.01
C VAL A 27 -5.52 -3.56 5.56
N VAL A 28 -4.67 -2.62 5.94
CA VAL A 28 -3.31 -2.92 6.37
C VAL A 28 -3.00 -2.23 7.69
N ASN A 29 -1.95 -2.69 8.36
CA ASN A 29 -1.48 -2.13 9.60
C ASN A 29 -0.31 -1.18 9.32
N LYS A 30 -0.56 0.12 9.47
CA LYS A 30 0.48 1.15 9.28
C LYS A 30 1.36 1.21 10.52
N ARG A 31 2.67 1.31 10.30
CA ARG A 31 3.63 1.47 11.39
C ARG A 31 3.96 2.95 11.60
N VAL A 32 4.38 3.25 12.82
CA VAL A 32 4.88 4.59 13.16
C VAL A 32 6.01 4.96 12.20
N GLY A 33 6.00 6.19 11.74
CA GLY A 33 7.03 6.69 10.82
C GLY A 33 6.72 6.51 9.36
N GLU A 34 5.76 5.66 9.00
CA GLU A 34 5.37 5.47 7.62
C GLU A 34 4.42 6.55 7.15
N ILE A 35 4.66 7.08 5.96
CA ILE A 35 3.71 7.98 5.31
C ILE A 35 2.76 7.15 4.44
N VAL A 36 1.50 7.58 4.38
CA VAL A 36 0.48 6.84 3.62
C VAL A 36 0.48 7.28 2.17
N GLN A 37 0.72 8.56 1.94
CA GLN A 37 0.71 9.17 0.62
C GLN A 37 1.93 10.07 0.50
N GLY A 38 2.39 10.32 -0.75
CA GLY A 38 3.57 11.14 -0.98
C GLY A 38 3.50 12.49 -0.30
N ASP A 39 4.61 12.91 0.30
CA ASP A 39 4.76 14.21 0.92
C ASP A 39 6.06 14.85 0.44
N LYS A 40 6.63 15.80 1.21
CA LYS A 40 7.84 16.52 0.83
C LYS A 40 9.12 15.73 1.06
N THR A 41 9.05 14.58 1.70
CA THR A 41 10.21 13.73 1.94
C THR A 41 10.41 12.77 0.78
N ASP A 42 11.58 12.15 0.70
CA ASP A 42 11.88 11.15 -0.32
C ASP A 42 11.46 9.75 0.11
N ASP A 43 10.80 9.62 1.26
CA ASP A 43 10.36 8.31 1.74
C ASP A 43 9.26 7.75 0.86
N GLU A 44 9.35 6.46 0.58
CA GLU A 44 8.35 5.78 -0.23
C GLU A 44 7.05 5.64 0.56
N PRO A 45 5.92 6.16 0.05
CA PRO A 45 4.66 6.06 0.76
C PRO A 45 4.12 4.63 0.77
N LEU A 46 3.28 4.36 1.77
CA LEU A 46 2.65 3.06 1.93
C LEU A 46 1.82 2.67 0.69
N THR A 47 1.15 3.64 0.07
CA THR A 47 0.40 3.40 -1.17
C THR A 47 1.30 2.86 -2.28
N GLU A 48 2.51 3.43 -2.43
CA GLU A 48 3.44 2.98 -3.46
C GLU A 48 4.00 1.60 -3.16
N LYS A 49 4.26 1.31 -1.90
CA LYS A 49 4.71 -0.02 -1.47
C LYS A 49 3.68 -1.08 -1.83
N TYR A 50 2.40 -0.82 -1.54
CA TYR A 50 1.35 -1.80 -1.83
C TYR A 50 0.98 -1.86 -3.30
N LYS A 51 1.17 -0.78 -4.06
CA LYS A 51 1.07 -0.88 -5.52
C LYS A 51 2.09 -1.87 -6.08
N ALA A 52 3.35 -1.75 -5.64
CA ALA A 52 4.40 -2.68 -6.05
C ALA A 52 4.10 -4.10 -5.59
N PHE A 53 3.59 -4.25 -4.37
CA PHE A 53 3.21 -5.55 -3.82
C PHE A 53 2.13 -6.22 -4.68
N ILE A 54 1.05 -5.51 -4.99
CA ILE A 54 -0.06 -6.04 -5.78
C ILE A 54 0.41 -6.38 -7.21
N ALA A 55 1.21 -5.50 -7.81
CA ALA A 55 1.73 -5.73 -9.16
C ALA A 55 2.54 -7.02 -9.21
N MET A 56 3.36 -7.26 -8.19
CA MET A 56 4.19 -8.45 -8.11
C MET A 56 3.38 -9.69 -7.81
N ARG A 57 2.51 -9.62 -6.80
CA ARG A 57 1.70 -10.77 -6.37
C ARG A 57 0.76 -11.24 -7.47
N ASP A 58 0.10 -10.30 -8.15
CA ASP A 58 -0.93 -10.59 -9.14
C ASP A 58 -0.40 -10.54 -10.57
N SER A 59 0.91 -10.36 -10.75
CA SER A 59 1.57 -10.31 -12.06
C SER A 59 0.95 -9.29 -12.99
N LYS A 60 0.63 -8.10 -12.47
CA LYS A 60 0.02 -7.03 -13.26
C LYS A 60 1.09 -6.26 -14.03
N PRO A 61 1.01 -6.19 -15.37
CA PRO A 61 2.03 -5.49 -16.15
C PRO A 61 1.84 -3.98 -16.20
N GLY A 62 0.65 -3.48 -15.87
CA GLY A 62 0.32 -2.06 -15.96
C GLY A 62 0.18 -1.41 -14.60
N GLN A 63 -0.43 -0.22 -14.60
CA GLN A 63 -0.63 0.53 -13.37
C GLN A 63 -1.63 -0.16 -12.44
N VAL A 64 -1.36 -0.06 -11.14
CA VAL A 64 -2.25 -0.53 -10.08
C VAL A 64 -2.87 0.68 -9.43
N PHE A 65 -4.20 0.72 -9.36
CA PHE A 65 -4.89 1.79 -8.65
C PHE A 65 -4.78 1.57 -7.15
N MET A 66 -4.50 2.66 -6.41
CA MET A 66 -4.49 2.61 -4.95
C MET A 66 -4.85 4.00 -4.44
N GLY A 67 -6.07 4.14 -3.92
CA GLY A 67 -6.57 5.41 -3.41
C GLY A 67 -6.64 5.43 -1.90
N LEU A 68 -6.81 6.62 -1.35
CA LEU A 68 -6.88 6.84 0.10
C LEU A 68 -8.23 7.44 0.47
N PRO A 69 -9.16 6.64 1.01
CA PRO A 69 -10.41 7.21 1.54
C PRO A 69 -10.18 7.99 2.83
N HIS A 70 -9.08 7.72 3.52
CA HIS A 70 -8.70 8.46 4.73
C HIS A 70 -7.18 8.43 4.90
N ARG A 71 -6.65 9.22 5.82
CA ARG A 71 -5.20 9.29 6.07
C ARG A 71 -4.92 9.18 7.56
N LEU A 72 -3.76 8.56 7.87
CA LEU A 72 -3.15 8.62 9.20
C LEU A 72 -1.83 9.38 9.07
N ASP A 73 -1.57 10.29 10.01
CA ASP A 73 -0.33 11.04 10.02
C ASP A 73 0.87 10.12 10.24
N ARG A 74 2.06 10.57 9.80
CA ARG A 74 3.28 9.79 9.89
C ARG A 74 3.55 9.23 11.29
N PRO A 75 3.42 10.01 12.38
CA PRO A 75 3.74 9.49 13.72
C PRO A 75 2.68 8.55 14.29
N VAL A 76 1.58 8.34 13.57
CA VAL A 76 0.48 7.51 14.07
C VAL A 76 0.55 6.13 13.41
N SER A 77 0.43 5.08 14.22
CA SER A 77 0.26 3.72 13.72
C SER A 77 -1.21 3.33 13.77
N GLY A 78 -1.58 2.28 13.04
CA GLY A 78 -2.93 1.74 13.12
C GLY A 78 -3.48 1.26 11.79
N VAL A 79 -4.76 0.90 11.83
CA VAL A 79 -5.47 0.33 10.70
C VAL A 79 -5.67 1.40 9.62
N THR A 80 -5.24 1.09 8.40
CA THR A 80 -5.36 1.98 7.25
C THR A 80 -6.10 1.24 6.14
N ILE A 81 -7.12 1.88 5.58
CA ILE A 81 -7.89 1.33 4.46
C ILE A 81 -7.36 1.95 3.17
N LEU A 82 -7.02 1.09 2.23
CA LEU A 82 -6.61 1.51 0.89
C LEU A 82 -7.67 1.03 -0.10
N ALA A 83 -8.09 1.93 -0.99
CA ALA A 83 -9.07 1.58 -2.02
C ALA A 83 -8.35 0.98 -3.23
N LYS A 84 -8.75 -0.22 -3.62
CA LYS A 84 -8.18 -0.93 -4.77
C LYS A 84 -8.86 -0.52 -6.07
N THR A 85 -10.03 0.11 -5.99
CA THR A 85 -10.77 0.58 -7.15
C THR A 85 -11.26 1.99 -6.89
N SER A 86 -11.52 2.74 -7.97
CA SER A 86 -12.06 4.08 -7.84
C SER A 86 -13.46 4.09 -7.23
N LYS A 87 -14.20 2.99 -7.36
CA LYS A 87 -15.53 2.88 -6.77
C LYS A 87 -15.48 2.79 -5.25
N ALA A 88 -14.43 2.24 -4.70
CA ALA A 88 -14.26 2.12 -3.25
C ALA A 88 -13.78 3.41 -2.60
N LEU A 89 -13.36 4.36 -3.40
CA LEU A 89 -12.87 5.62 -2.91
C LEU A 89 -14.05 6.56 -2.63
#